data_77c9232220107360a58e2b384c045223
#
_entry.id   77c9232220107360a58e2b384c045223
#
_cell.length_a   1.000
_cell.length_b   1.000
_cell.length_c   1.000
_cell.angle_alpha   90.00
_cell.angle_beta   90.00
_cell.angle_gamma   90.00
#
_symmetry.space_group_name_H-M   'P 1'
#
loop_
_entity.id
_entity.type
_entity.pdbx_description
1 polymer ?
#
loop_
_entity_poly.entity_id
_entity_poly.type
_entity_poly.pdbx_seq_one_letter_code
_entity_poly.pdbx_strand_id
1 'polypeptide(L)'
;DHLDMVLDFFLKNKLMDVHSLYNVNIPFNVKGIRICRQGGHYYSDDFLPQGNDMYLPKGVCVYEADDDYTIDTHAALNGYISVSPLTIIRTDMEVYNKLTYLNP
;
A
#
# COMPACT_ATOMS: atom_id res chain seq x y z
N ASP A 1 -11.43 -15.82 -14.27
CA ASP A 1 -10.76 -15.74 -12.99
C ASP A 1 -10.00 -14.42 -12.88
N HIS A 2 -10.13 -13.77 -11.75
CA HIS A 2 -9.46 -12.48 -11.52
C HIS A 2 -7.93 -12.61 -11.47
N LEU A 3 -7.41 -13.74 -11.03
CA LEU A 3 -5.96 -13.99 -11.04
C LEU A 3 -5.44 -14.08 -12.47
N ASP A 4 -6.14 -14.76 -13.38
CA ASP A 4 -5.76 -14.82 -14.78
C ASP A 4 -5.74 -13.43 -15.41
N MET A 5 -6.71 -12.59 -15.07
CA MET A 5 -6.78 -11.20 -15.50
C MET A 5 -5.55 -10.41 -15.06
N VAL A 6 -5.10 -10.59 -13.80
CA VAL A 6 -3.89 -9.97 -13.27
C VAL A 6 -2.65 -10.48 -14.02
N LEU A 7 -2.51 -11.79 -14.19
CA LEU A 7 -1.36 -12.38 -14.87
C LEU A 7 -1.27 -11.90 -16.33
N ASP A 8 -2.39 -11.83 -17.04
CA ASP A 8 -2.44 -11.31 -18.40
C ASP A 8 -2.02 -9.84 -18.45
N PHE A 9 -2.46 -9.04 -17.49
CA PHE A 9 -2.08 -7.64 -17.38
C PHE A 9 -0.57 -7.47 -17.16
N PHE A 10 0.02 -8.28 -16.29
CA PHE A 10 1.47 -8.27 -16.04
C PHE A 10 2.26 -8.65 -17.27
N LEU A 11 1.84 -9.71 -17.99
CA LEU A 11 2.52 -10.18 -19.18
C LEU A 11 2.40 -9.19 -20.34
N LYS A 12 1.20 -8.71 -20.59
CA LYS A 12 0.91 -7.78 -21.70
C LYS A 12 1.72 -6.48 -21.54
N ASN A 13 1.84 -5.97 -20.32
CA ASN A 13 2.50 -4.70 -20.04
C ASN A 13 3.95 -4.88 -19.61
N LYS A 14 4.46 -6.09 -19.57
CA LYS A 14 5.84 -6.42 -19.20
C LYS A 14 6.25 -5.81 -17.86
N LEU A 15 5.37 -5.90 -16.86
CA LEU A 15 5.57 -5.25 -15.57
C LEU A 15 6.77 -5.80 -14.81
N MET A 16 7.09 -7.09 -14.96
CA MET A 16 8.26 -7.68 -14.31
C MET A 16 9.58 -7.25 -14.93
N ASP A 17 9.56 -6.69 -16.14
CA ASP A 17 10.74 -6.06 -16.72
C ASP A 17 10.97 -4.65 -16.15
N VAL A 18 9.91 -4.00 -15.69
CA VAL A 18 9.97 -2.65 -15.11
C VAL A 18 10.36 -2.69 -13.64
N HIS A 19 9.85 -3.67 -12.90
CA HIS A 19 10.03 -3.74 -11.45
C HIS A 19 9.84 -5.17 -10.96
N SER A 20 10.41 -5.50 -9.80
CA SER A 20 10.42 -6.87 -9.27
C SER A 20 9.46 -7.09 -8.10
N LEU A 21 8.86 -6.03 -7.55
CA LEU A 21 8.00 -6.14 -6.38
C LEU A 21 6.74 -5.29 -6.55
N TYR A 22 5.60 -5.95 -6.49
CA TYR A 22 4.29 -5.30 -6.58
C TYR A 22 3.37 -5.79 -5.48
N ASN A 23 2.54 -4.90 -4.97
CA ASN A 23 1.39 -5.27 -4.14
C ASN A 23 0.15 -5.27 -5.02
N VAL A 24 -0.62 -6.37 -4.99
CA VAL A 24 -1.84 -6.52 -5.78
C VAL A 24 -3.01 -6.79 -4.83
N ASN A 25 -4.04 -5.96 -4.91
CA ASN A 25 -5.27 -6.16 -4.16
C ASN A 25 -6.43 -6.40 -5.12
N ILE A 26 -7.09 -7.54 -4.97
CA ILE A 26 -8.20 -7.96 -5.84
C ILE A 26 -9.51 -7.81 -5.04
N PRO A 27 -10.39 -6.87 -5.42
CA PRO A 27 -11.68 -6.73 -4.77
C PRO A 27 -12.65 -7.83 -5.19
N PHE A 28 -13.80 -7.89 -4.51
CA PHE A 28 -14.80 -8.92 -4.76
C PHE A 28 -15.44 -8.80 -6.14
N ASN A 29 -15.87 -7.59 -6.53
CA ASN A 29 -16.44 -7.31 -7.86
C ASN A 29 -15.49 -6.41 -8.64
N VAL A 30 -14.91 -6.93 -9.72
CA VAL A 30 -13.84 -6.25 -10.44
C VAL A 30 -14.39 -5.42 -11.60
N LYS A 31 -14.08 -4.13 -11.61
CA LYS A 31 -14.39 -3.20 -12.72
C LYS A 31 -13.22 -3.03 -13.70
N GLY A 32 -12.00 -3.29 -13.26
CA GLY A 32 -10.80 -3.13 -14.07
C GLY A 32 -9.56 -3.16 -13.21
N ILE A 33 -8.41 -2.87 -13.82
CA ILE A 33 -7.10 -2.85 -13.14
C ILE A 33 -6.54 -1.42 -13.21
N ARG A 34 -5.98 -0.96 -12.09
CA ARG A 34 -5.33 0.35 -12.00
C ARG A 34 -3.95 0.24 -11.40
N ILE A 35 -3.01 0.99 -11.95
CA ILE A 35 -1.71 1.22 -11.31
C ILE A 35 -1.92 2.27 -10.22
N CYS A 36 -1.49 1.94 -9.00
CA CYS A 36 -1.74 2.77 -7.83
C CYS A 36 -0.46 3.02 -7.05
N ARG A 37 -0.54 3.98 -6.14
CA ARG A 37 0.45 4.21 -5.09
C ARG A 37 -0.14 3.82 -3.75
N GLN A 38 0.71 3.49 -2.79
CA GLN A 38 0.28 3.09 -1.46
C GLN A 38 -0.40 4.25 -0.73
N GLY A 39 -1.52 3.95 -0.07
CA GLY A 39 -2.24 4.91 0.76
C GLY A 39 -1.61 5.13 2.13
N GLY A 40 -2.26 5.97 2.92
CA GLY A 40 -1.81 6.32 4.25
C GLY A 40 -2.32 5.38 5.35
N HIS A 41 -2.30 5.87 6.57
CA HIS A 41 -2.80 5.14 7.74
C HIS A 41 -4.32 5.27 7.86
N TYR A 42 -5.00 4.16 8.07
CA TYR A 42 -6.46 4.11 8.21
C TYR A 42 -6.91 3.57 9.57
N TYR A 43 -5.97 3.35 10.49
CA TYR A 43 -6.26 2.87 11.84
C TYR A 43 -5.63 3.82 12.85
N SER A 44 -6.40 4.15 13.89
CA SER A 44 -5.86 4.75 15.11
C SER A 44 -5.58 3.64 16.09
N ASP A 45 -4.40 3.65 16.70
CA ASP A 45 -3.99 2.66 17.69
C ASP A 45 -3.99 3.28 19.07
N ASP A 46 -4.70 2.64 20.01
CA ASP A 46 -4.72 3.01 21.40
C ASP A 46 -4.44 1.81 22.29
N PHE A 47 -3.93 2.09 23.49
CA PHE A 47 -3.74 1.09 24.51
C PHE A 47 -4.59 1.48 25.73
N LEU A 48 -5.60 0.64 26.05
CA LEU A 48 -6.50 0.91 27.17
C LEU A 48 -5.94 0.28 28.44
N PRO A 49 -5.79 1.05 29.54
CA PRO A 49 -5.33 0.52 30.82
C PRO A 49 -6.31 -0.55 31.35
N GLN A 50 -5.77 -1.70 31.79
CA GLN A 50 -6.55 -2.79 32.37
C GLN A 50 -6.23 -3.01 33.87
N GLY A 51 -5.40 -2.15 34.47
CA GLY A 51 -4.88 -2.33 35.82
C GLY A 51 -3.66 -3.25 35.84
N ASN A 52 -2.93 -3.27 36.97
CA ASN A 52 -1.72 -4.12 37.14
C ASN A 52 -0.68 -3.97 36.03
N ASP A 53 -0.50 -2.73 35.52
CA ASP A 53 0.42 -2.42 34.41
C ASP A 53 0.12 -3.18 33.10
N MET A 54 -1.11 -3.64 32.94
CA MET A 54 -1.59 -4.29 31.71
C MET A 54 -2.38 -3.33 30.85
N TYR A 55 -2.22 -3.45 29.52
CA TYR A 55 -2.90 -2.62 28.53
C TYR A 55 -3.56 -3.49 27.46
N LEU A 56 -4.75 -3.08 27.03
CA LEU A 56 -5.46 -3.71 25.92
C LEU A 56 -5.25 -2.87 24.65
N PRO A 57 -4.65 -3.45 23.58
CA PRO A 57 -4.55 -2.73 22.30
C PRO A 57 -5.94 -2.58 21.69
N LYS A 58 -6.22 -1.38 21.16
CA LYS A 58 -7.46 -1.07 20.46
C LYS A 58 -7.15 -0.32 19.19
N GLY A 59 -7.48 -0.93 18.04
CA GLY A 59 -7.39 -0.30 16.74
C GLY A 59 -8.77 0.12 16.25
N VAL A 60 -8.87 1.32 15.69
CA VAL A 60 -10.09 1.82 15.06
C VAL A 60 -9.77 2.22 13.63
N CYS A 61 -10.59 1.71 12.69
CA CYS A 61 -10.47 2.11 11.29
C CYS A 61 -11.00 3.53 11.12
N VAL A 62 -10.17 4.43 10.62
CA VAL A 62 -10.48 5.84 10.38
C VAL A 62 -10.54 6.16 8.89
N TYR A 63 -10.73 5.15 8.05
CA TYR A 63 -10.80 5.32 6.61
C TYR A 63 -12.01 6.18 6.22
N GLU A 64 -11.78 7.18 5.38
CA GLU A 64 -12.82 7.96 4.73
C GLU A 64 -12.82 7.66 3.22
N ALA A 65 -14.01 7.43 2.66
CA ALA A 65 -14.16 7.14 1.24
C ALA A 65 -13.73 8.34 0.40
N ASP A 66 -13.01 8.06 -0.68
CA ASP A 66 -12.48 9.06 -1.61
C ASP A 66 -12.54 8.49 -3.03
N ASP A 67 -12.58 9.35 -4.02
CA ASP A 67 -12.58 9.00 -5.44
C ASP A 67 -11.20 9.16 -6.12
N ASP A 68 -10.15 9.41 -5.34
CA ASP A 68 -8.77 9.38 -5.85
C ASP A 68 -8.32 7.94 -6.04
N TYR A 69 -8.60 7.38 -7.21
CA TYR A 69 -8.25 6.00 -7.56
C TYR A 69 -6.77 5.81 -7.93
N THR A 70 -5.93 6.81 -7.74
CA THR A 70 -4.48 6.63 -7.75
C THR A 70 -3.96 6.03 -6.45
N ILE A 71 -4.79 6.03 -5.41
CA ILE A 71 -4.50 5.42 -4.11
C ILE A 71 -5.06 4.00 -4.09
N ASP A 72 -4.25 3.03 -3.69
CA ASP A 72 -4.58 1.61 -3.71
C ASP A 72 -5.85 1.25 -2.93
N THR A 73 -6.01 1.78 -1.72
CA THR A 73 -7.17 1.53 -0.88
C THR A 73 -8.45 2.07 -1.52
N HIS A 74 -8.41 3.30 -2.04
CA HIS A 74 -9.58 3.90 -2.69
C HIS A 74 -9.97 3.13 -3.96
N ALA A 75 -8.97 2.72 -4.75
CA ALA A 75 -9.20 1.93 -5.96
C ALA A 75 -9.84 0.58 -5.61
N ALA A 76 -9.25 -0.15 -4.65
CA ALA A 76 -9.74 -1.48 -4.26
C ALA A 76 -11.16 -1.44 -3.67
N LEU A 77 -11.46 -0.46 -2.82
CA LEU A 77 -12.79 -0.33 -2.24
C LEU A 77 -13.85 0.12 -3.26
N ASN A 78 -13.43 0.65 -4.40
CA ASN A 78 -14.32 1.03 -5.49
C ASN A 78 -14.34 0.03 -6.64
N GLY A 79 -13.83 -1.17 -6.43
CA GLY A 79 -13.98 -2.29 -7.36
C GLY A 79 -12.86 -2.44 -8.39
N TYR A 80 -11.74 -1.73 -8.23
CA TYR A 80 -10.59 -1.90 -9.10
C TYR A 80 -9.54 -2.81 -8.47
N ILE A 81 -8.93 -3.67 -9.27
CA ILE A 81 -7.71 -4.34 -8.86
C ILE A 81 -6.62 -3.28 -8.79
N SER A 82 -6.02 -3.09 -7.62
CA SER A 82 -4.89 -2.17 -7.47
C SER A 82 -3.57 -2.91 -7.65
N VAL A 83 -2.69 -2.34 -8.45
CA VAL A 83 -1.33 -2.85 -8.68
C VAL A 83 -0.37 -1.72 -8.31
N SER A 84 0.37 -1.90 -7.24
CA SER A 84 1.25 -0.86 -6.71
C SER A 84 2.70 -1.33 -6.72
N PRO A 85 3.60 -0.67 -7.46
CA PRO A 85 5.03 -0.99 -7.35
C PRO A 85 5.56 -0.58 -5.98
N LEU A 86 6.28 -1.47 -5.32
CA LEU A 86 6.82 -1.24 -3.99
C LEU A 86 8.34 -1.21 -3.99
N THR A 87 8.88 -0.56 -2.98
CA THR A 87 10.32 -0.61 -2.68
C THR A 87 10.53 -1.13 -1.26
N ILE A 88 11.63 -1.84 -1.05
CA ILE A 88 12.06 -2.27 0.27
C ILE A 88 13.10 -1.33 0.88
N ILE A 89 13.54 -0.32 0.15
CA ILE A 89 14.54 0.64 0.61
C ILE A 89 13.88 1.62 1.58
N ARG A 90 14.32 1.63 2.83
CA ARG A 90 13.80 2.51 3.88
C ARG A 90 14.66 3.72 4.17
N THR A 91 15.90 3.72 3.69
CA THR A 91 16.78 4.87 3.82
C THR A 91 16.27 6.00 2.94
N ASP A 92 16.08 7.18 3.54
CA ASP A 92 15.84 8.40 2.78
C ASP A 92 17.17 8.80 2.13
N MET A 93 17.34 8.45 0.86
CA MET A 93 18.58 8.64 0.15
C MET A 93 18.91 10.11 -0.09
N GLU A 94 17.89 10.95 -0.24
CA GLU A 94 18.09 12.40 -0.38
C GLU A 94 18.70 12.99 0.90
N VAL A 95 18.12 12.66 2.04
CA VAL A 95 18.64 13.13 3.35
C VAL A 95 19.99 12.49 3.66
N TYR A 96 20.15 11.21 3.39
CA TYR A 96 21.44 10.53 3.56
C TYR A 96 22.55 11.27 2.82
N ASN A 97 22.34 11.58 1.55
CA ASN A 97 23.32 12.27 0.72
C ASN A 97 23.62 13.69 1.24
N LYS A 98 22.63 14.36 1.82
CA LYS A 98 22.83 15.68 2.45
C LYS A 98 23.67 15.63 3.71
N LEU A 99 23.69 14.50 4.41
CA LEU A 99 24.35 14.36 5.71
C LEU A 99 25.72 13.70 5.64
N THR A 100 26.15 13.16 4.49
CA THR A 100 27.41 12.43 4.37
C THR A 100 28.65 13.29 4.66
N TYR A 101 28.55 14.62 4.53
CA TYR A 101 29.66 15.52 4.87
C TYR A 101 30.05 15.47 6.36
N LEU A 102 29.17 14.96 7.22
CA LEU A 102 29.44 14.78 8.65
C LEU A 102 30.33 13.57 8.96
N ASN A 103 30.51 12.68 8.00
CA ASN A 103 31.32 11.48 8.17
C ASN A 103 32.81 11.81 8.24
N PRO A 104 33.57 11.11 9.12
CA PRO A 104 35.00 11.32 9.24
C PRO A 104 35.78 10.88 7.99
#